data_5844227db222ba476b313b78fdc1b062
#
_entry.id   5844227db222ba476b313b78fdc1b062
#
_cell.length_a   1.000
_cell.length_b   1.000
_cell.length_c   1.000
_cell.angle_alpha   90.00
_cell.angle_beta   90.00
_cell.angle_gamma   90.00
#
_symmetry.space_group_name_H-M   'P 1'
#
loop_
_entity.id
_entity.type
_entity.pdbx_description
1 polymer ?
#
loop_
_entity_poly.entity_id
_entity_poly.type
_entity_poly.pdbx_seq_one_letter_code
_entity_poly.pdbx_strand_id
1 'polypeptide(L)'
;LYEYARNNETVERPQRKAEIYSFERISEPIIHENNTQSWRFEVACGKGTYVRTLAVDTGKLLGVPAHMSDLTRLKSGGFSKEQSYTIAEVQKAVDEQRVSELLLPLEYGVSEFVQVTIDADLWQKVKNGMRLPFSAFGLPKRPEELVAIFYREQLISIYKAHDKYQDMMKPVKVIRTEIGE
;
A
#
# COMPACT_ATOMS: atom_id res chain seq x y z
N LEU A 1 -4.29 18.92 11.42
CA LEU A 1 -4.73 18.46 12.75
C LEU A 1 -3.67 18.71 13.85
N TYR A 2 -2.37 18.53 13.58
CA TYR A 2 -1.30 18.77 14.55
C TYR A 2 -1.19 20.24 14.96
N GLU A 3 -1.39 21.20 14.04
CA GLU A 3 -1.38 22.64 14.34
C GLU A 3 -2.57 23.01 15.22
N TYR A 4 -3.75 22.52 14.92
CA TYR A 4 -4.97 22.74 15.72
C TYR A 4 -4.85 22.15 17.13
N ALA A 5 -4.23 20.96 17.25
CA ALA A 5 -3.99 20.34 18.55
C ALA A 5 -3.01 21.16 19.43
N ARG A 6 -2.03 21.84 18.81
CA ARG A 6 -1.10 22.75 19.52
C ARG A 6 -1.79 24.02 20.01
N ASN A 7 -2.82 24.48 19.30
CA ASN A 7 -3.54 25.70 19.61
C ASN A 7 -4.75 25.49 20.54
N ASN A 8 -4.98 24.26 21.04
CA ASN A 8 -6.18 23.88 21.81
C ASN A 8 -7.51 24.20 21.08
N GLU A 9 -7.51 24.24 19.76
CA GLU A 9 -8.71 24.49 18.97
C GLU A 9 -9.50 23.20 18.78
N THR A 10 -10.80 23.25 19.06
CA THR A 10 -11.70 22.13 18.82
C THR A 10 -12.04 22.06 17.33
N VAL A 11 -11.48 21.08 16.66
CA VAL A 11 -11.76 20.84 15.22
C VAL A 11 -12.72 19.68 15.07
N GLU A 12 -13.78 19.91 14.35
CA GLU A 12 -14.69 18.85 13.92
C GLU A 12 -13.93 17.87 13.02
N ARG A 13 -13.77 16.63 13.48
CA ARG A 13 -13.03 15.62 12.73
C ARG A 13 -13.90 15.09 11.61
N PRO A 14 -13.52 15.24 10.33
CA PRO A 14 -14.29 14.71 9.23
C PRO A 14 -14.43 13.18 9.34
N GLN A 15 -15.64 12.69 9.32
CA GLN A 15 -15.91 11.28 9.27
C GLN A 15 -15.49 10.73 7.90
N ARG A 16 -14.74 9.65 7.88
CA ARG A 16 -14.34 8.94 6.66
C ARG A 16 -14.82 7.50 6.75
N LYS A 17 -15.41 7.02 5.68
CA LYS A 17 -15.71 5.59 5.56
C LYS A 17 -14.39 4.83 5.43
N ALA A 18 -14.23 3.80 6.23
CA ALA A 18 -13.15 2.83 6.16
C ALA A 18 -13.73 1.48 5.75
N GLU A 19 -13.00 0.77 4.90
CA GLU A 19 -13.36 -0.58 4.50
C GLU A 19 -12.60 -1.57 5.39
N ILE A 20 -13.34 -2.44 6.04
CA ILE A 20 -12.80 -3.55 6.83
C ILE A 20 -13.14 -4.83 6.09
N TYR A 21 -12.12 -5.53 5.59
CA TYR A 21 -12.29 -6.76 4.82
C TYR A 21 -12.44 -7.98 5.72
N SER A 22 -11.69 -8.01 6.84
CA SER A 22 -11.85 -8.99 7.89
C SER A 22 -11.51 -8.38 9.25
N PHE A 23 -12.14 -8.88 10.31
CA PHE A 23 -11.90 -8.47 11.69
C PHE A 23 -12.14 -9.69 12.59
N GLU A 24 -11.06 -10.40 12.90
CA GLU A 24 -11.13 -11.69 13.57
C GLU A 24 -10.41 -11.67 14.91
N ARG A 25 -11.06 -12.19 15.94
CA ARG A 25 -10.42 -12.41 17.24
C ARG A 25 -9.54 -13.66 17.15
N ILE A 26 -8.24 -13.51 17.41
CA ILE A 26 -7.23 -14.57 17.29
C ILE A 26 -6.69 -15.05 18.64
N SER A 27 -7.25 -14.58 19.75
CA SER A 27 -6.87 -15.06 21.09
C SER A 27 -8.05 -15.15 22.02
N GLU A 28 -7.94 -15.98 23.05
CA GLU A 28 -8.79 -15.87 24.24
C GLU A 28 -8.51 -14.52 24.95
N PRO A 29 -9.51 -13.99 25.71
CA PRO A 29 -9.33 -12.76 26.46
C PRO A 29 -8.32 -12.95 27.59
N ILE A 30 -7.45 -11.97 27.76
CA ILE A 30 -6.58 -11.88 28.93
C ILE A 30 -7.25 -10.99 29.94
N ILE A 31 -7.60 -11.53 31.10
CA ILE A 31 -8.24 -10.80 32.19
C ILE A 31 -7.16 -10.21 33.09
N HIS A 32 -7.25 -8.93 33.40
CA HIS A 32 -6.33 -8.20 34.26
C HIS A 32 -6.94 -7.93 35.63
N GLU A 33 -6.12 -7.76 36.67
CA GLU A 33 -6.52 -7.53 38.07
C GLU A 33 -7.42 -6.28 38.24
N ASN A 34 -7.34 -5.31 37.36
CA ASN A 34 -8.14 -4.07 37.38
C ASN A 34 -9.49 -4.20 36.68
N ASN A 35 -10.01 -5.41 36.51
CA ASN A 35 -11.27 -5.70 35.79
C ASN A 35 -11.28 -5.25 34.32
N THR A 36 -10.12 -5.11 33.68
CA THR A 36 -10.04 -4.91 32.24
C THR A 36 -9.70 -6.23 31.54
N GLN A 37 -9.91 -6.25 30.23
CA GLN A 37 -9.60 -7.40 29.38
C GLN A 37 -8.80 -6.92 28.17
N SER A 38 -7.82 -7.71 27.75
CA SER A 38 -7.12 -7.52 26.48
C SER A 38 -7.48 -8.63 25.52
N TRP A 39 -7.79 -8.23 24.28
CA TRP A 39 -8.13 -9.14 23.21
C TRP A 39 -7.20 -8.88 22.04
N ARG A 40 -6.82 -9.95 21.33
CA ARG A 40 -6.00 -9.82 20.11
C ARG A 40 -6.87 -10.07 18.88
N PHE A 41 -6.76 -9.15 17.94
CA PHE A 41 -7.47 -9.24 16.66
C PHE A 41 -6.48 -9.22 15.50
N GLU A 42 -6.82 -9.95 14.44
CA GLU A 42 -6.26 -9.74 13.11
C GLU A 42 -7.25 -8.96 12.27
N VAL A 43 -6.74 -7.93 11.59
CA VAL A 43 -7.58 -6.98 10.83
C VAL A 43 -7.02 -6.82 9.43
N ALA A 44 -7.82 -7.12 8.40
CA ALA A 44 -7.56 -6.71 7.03
C ALA A 44 -8.45 -5.51 6.69
N CYS A 45 -7.84 -4.41 6.25
CA CYS A 45 -8.56 -3.17 6.02
C CYS A 45 -7.97 -2.35 4.88
N GLY A 46 -8.79 -1.47 4.32
CA GLY A 46 -8.41 -0.58 3.25
C GLY A 46 -7.45 0.53 3.69
N LYS A 47 -6.82 1.15 2.70
CA LYS A 47 -5.89 2.27 2.88
C LYS A 47 -6.53 3.41 3.68
N GLY A 48 -5.80 3.93 4.65
CA GLY A 48 -6.24 5.08 5.46
C GLY A 48 -7.12 4.71 6.65
N THR A 49 -7.34 3.42 6.94
CA THR A 49 -8.04 2.97 8.13
C THR A 49 -7.20 3.26 9.39
N TYR A 50 -7.82 3.92 10.36
CA TYR A 50 -7.21 4.17 11.66
C TYR A 50 -7.60 3.06 12.64
N VAL A 51 -6.71 2.08 12.85
CA VAL A 51 -6.97 0.93 13.73
C VAL A 51 -7.26 1.36 15.18
N ARG A 52 -6.67 2.48 15.64
CA ARG A 52 -7.02 3.07 16.94
C ARG A 52 -8.50 3.46 17.03
N THR A 53 -9.04 4.03 15.98
CA THR A 53 -10.47 4.38 15.91
C THR A 53 -11.33 3.13 15.86
N LEU A 54 -10.93 2.11 15.12
CA LEU A 54 -11.62 0.83 15.06
C LEU A 54 -11.74 0.20 16.46
N ALA A 55 -10.68 0.22 17.27
CA ALA A 55 -10.72 -0.29 18.64
C ALA A 55 -11.76 0.48 19.51
N VAL A 56 -11.76 1.82 19.43
CA VAL A 56 -12.72 2.65 20.15
C VAL A 56 -14.15 2.39 19.68
N ASP A 57 -14.37 2.27 18.39
CA ASP A 57 -15.72 2.03 17.83
C ASP A 57 -16.22 0.61 18.16
N THR A 58 -15.32 -0.38 18.19
CA THR A 58 -15.64 -1.72 18.70
C THR A 58 -16.11 -1.67 20.16
N GLY A 59 -15.39 -0.93 21.00
CA GLY A 59 -15.80 -0.75 22.40
C GLY A 59 -17.17 -0.11 22.53
N LYS A 60 -17.47 0.94 21.74
CA LYS A 60 -18.79 1.57 21.72
C LYS A 60 -19.90 0.59 21.35
N LEU A 61 -19.67 -0.27 20.33
CA LEU A 61 -20.63 -1.30 19.92
C LEU A 61 -20.88 -2.34 21.02
N LEU A 62 -19.87 -2.65 21.82
CA LEU A 62 -19.96 -3.58 22.94
C LEU A 62 -20.48 -2.91 24.24
N GLY A 63 -20.67 -1.58 24.23
CA GLY A 63 -21.13 -0.84 25.41
C GLY A 63 -20.04 -0.65 26.48
N VAL A 64 -18.76 -0.78 26.14
CA VAL A 64 -17.61 -0.65 27.06
C VAL A 64 -16.55 0.26 26.48
N PRO A 65 -15.78 0.99 27.32
CA PRO A 65 -14.62 1.72 26.85
C PRO A 65 -13.55 0.77 26.30
N ALA A 66 -12.98 1.10 25.13
CA ALA A 66 -11.88 0.35 24.58
C ALA A 66 -10.83 1.26 23.91
N HIS A 67 -9.61 0.78 23.86
CA HIS A 67 -8.51 1.43 23.15
C HIS A 67 -7.52 0.39 22.60
N MET A 68 -6.74 0.80 21.65
CA MET A 68 -5.66 -0.02 21.10
C MET A 68 -4.42 0.12 21.99
N SER A 69 -3.95 -0.96 22.57
CA SER A 69 -2.73 -0.99 23.41
C SER A 69 -1.47 -1.24 22.60
N ASP A 70 -1.57 -2.06 21.54
CA ASP A 70 -0.46 -2.44 20.69
C ASP A 70 -0.92 -2.65 19.25
N LEU A 71 0.00 -2.52 18.30
CA LEU A 71 -0.24 -2.74 16.87
C LEU A 71 1.00 -3.26 16.16
N THR A 72 0.88 -4.41 15.56
CA THR A 72 1.89 -4.94 14.62
C THR A 72 1.31 -4.97 13.22
N ARG A 73 1.99 -4.33 12.26
CA ARG A 73 1.62 -4.43 10.85
C ARG A 73 2.20 -5.71 10.26
N LEU A 74 1.33 -6.59 9.76
CA LEU A 74 1.74 -7.86 9.16
C LEU A 74 1.96 -7.75 7.64
N LYS A 75 1.17 -6.91 6.96
CA LYS A 75 1.28 -6.70 5.51
C LYS A 75 0.93 -5.27 5.12
N SER A 76 1.57 -4.75 4.07
CA SER A 76 1.23 -3.47 3.45
C SER A 76 1.75 -3.40 2.01
N GLY A 77 0.85 -3.20 1.03
CA GLY A 77 1.20 -2.98 -0.37
C GLY A 77 2.07 -4.10 -0.96
N GLY A 78 1.71 -5.36 -0.75
CA GLY A 78 2.46 -6.52 -1.25
C GLY A 78 3.63 -6.95 -0.35
N PHE A 79 4.09 -6.12 0.58
CA PHE A 79 5.17 -6.47 1.50
C PHE A 79 4.62 -7.09 2.78
N SER A 80 5.21 -8.21 3.22
CA SER A 80 4.87 -8.88 4.46
C SER A 80 5.92 -8.63 5.55
N LYS A 81 5.55 -8.94 6.81
CA LYS A 81 6.44 -8.81 7.95
C LYS A 81 7.70 -9.68 7.80
N GLU A 82 7.56 -10.86 7.22
CA GLU A 82 8.65 -11.82 7.01
C GLU A 82 9.73 -11.30 6.06
N GLN A 83 9.38 -10.33 5.22
CA GLN A 83 10.30 -9.66 4.30
C GLN A 83 10.89 -8.37 4.87
N SER A 84 10.59 -8.07 6.13
CA SER A 84 11.03 -6.84 6.78
C SER A 84 12.31 -7.10 7.58
N TYR A 85 13.19 -6.11 7.59
CA TYR A 85 14.42 -6.12 8.37
C TYR A 85 14.33 -5.10 9.50
N THR A 86 14.94 -5.42 10.61
CA THR A 86 15.13 -4.45 11.70
C THR A 86 16.19 -3.41 11.32
N ILE A 87 16.15 -2.25 11.97
CA ILE A 87 17.16 -1.21 11.76
C ILE A 87 18.56 -1.75 12.07
N ALA A 88 18.71 -2.60 13.08
CA ALA A 88 19.98 -3.20 13.45
C ALA A 88 20.53 -4.16 12.36
N GLU A 89 19.66 -4.95 11.73
CA GLU A 89 20.03 -5.81 10.60
C GLU A 89 20.47 -5.01 9.38
N VAL A 90 19.73 -3.91 9.07
CA VAL A 90 20.12 -3.02 7.97
C VAL A 90 21.45 -2.34 8.29
N GLN A 91 21.67 -1.84 9.52
CA GLN A 91 22.95 -1.22 9.90
C GLN A 91 24.10 -2.20 9.76
N LYS A 92 23.93 -3.43 10.24
CA LYS A 92 24.94 -4.49 10.10
C LYS A 92 25.28 -4.76 8.62
N ALA A 93 24.25 -4.84 7.76
CA ALA A 93 24.47 -5.06 6.32
C ALA A 93 25.22 -3.89 5.65
N VAL A 94 24.99 -2.65 6.11
CA VAL A 94 25.73 -1.48 5.65
C VAL A 94 27.19 -1.58 6.07
N ASP A 95 27.46 -1.87 7.33
CA ASP A 95 28.82 -1.98 7.89
C ASP A 95 29.62 -3.11 7.18
N GLU A 96 28.95 -4.19 6.79
CA GLU A 96 29.51 -5.32 6.05
C GLU A 96 29.49 -5.15 4.52
N GLN A 97 29.05 -3.99 4.00
CA GLN A 97 28.90 -3.67 2.56
C GLN A 97 28.01 -4.66 1.78
N ARG A 98 27.00 -5.24 2.43
CA ARG A 98 26.05 -6.24 1.88
C ARG A 98 24.62 -5.72 1.76
N VAL A 99 24.41 -4.41 1.81
CA VAL A 99 23.06 -3.83 1.78
C VAL A 99 22.28 -4.23 0.52
N SER A 100 22.97 -4.51 -0.58
CA SER A 100 22.34 -4.97 -1.82
C SER A 100 21.60 -6.30 -1.69
N GLU A 101 21.99 -7.15 -0.73
CA GLU A 101 21.33 -8.44 -0.46
C GLU A 101 19.95 -8.27 0.19
N LEU A 102 19.70 -7.11 0.81
CA LEU A 102 18.43 -6.79 1.46
C LEU A 102 17.45 -6.09 0.52
N LEU A 103 17.91 -5.63 -0.64
CA LEU A 103 17.09 -4.88 -1.58
C LEU A 103 16.28 -5.83 -2.45
N LEU A 104 14.98 -5.64 -2.46
CA LEU A 104 14.11 -6.29 -3.43
C LEU A 104 14.17 -5.56 -4.77
N PRO A 105 13.98 -6.28 -5.89
CA PRO A 105 13.84 -5.63 -7.21
C PRO A 105 12.72 -4.59 -7.19
N LEU A 106 12.89 -3.52 -7.96
CA LEU A 106 11.89 -2.45 -8.04
C LEU A 106 10.52 -2.97 -8.49
N GLU A 107 10.52 -3.99 -9.31
CA GLU A 107 9.35 -4.69 -9.84
C GLU A 107 8.47 -5.28 -8.73
N TYR A 108 9.06 -5.63 -7.59
CA TYR A 108 8.32 -6.13 -6.44
C TYR A 108 7.31 -5.11 -5.91
N GLY A 109 7.65 -3.82 -5.98
CA GLY A 109 6.77 -2.72 -5.52
C GLY A 109 5.47 -2.58 -6.32
N VAL A 110 5.36 -3.24 -7.47
CA VAL A 110 4.16 -3.23 -8.33
C VAL A 110 3.59 -4.63 -8.54
N SER A 111 3.97 -5.60 -7.71
CA SER A 111 3.52 -7.00 -7.81
C SER A 111 2.00 -7.18 -7.70
N GLU A 112 1.31 -6.28 -7.01
CA GLU A 112 -0.15 -6.28 -6.88
C GLU A 112 -0.88 -5.51 -8.00
N PHE A 113 -0.14 -4.86 -8.93
CA PHE A 113 -0.75 -4.11 -10.03
C PHE A 113 -1.08 -5.05 -11.21
N VAL A 114 -2.04 -4.63 -12.03
CA VAL A 114 -2.22 -5.25 -13.35
C VAL A 114 -0.94 -5.04 -14.14
N GLN A 115 -0.35 -6.12 -14.64
CA GLN A 115 0.92 -6.10 -15.36
C GLN A 115 0.69 -6.33 -16.85
N VAL A 116 1.35 -5.52 -17.68
CA VAL A 116 1.32 -5.64 -19.14
C VAL A 116 2.74 -5.63 -19.68
N THR A 117 3.11 -6.68 -20.41
CA THR A 117 4.38 -6.72 -21.16
C THR A 117 4.16 -6.18 -22.56
N ILE A 118 5.04 -5.28 -22.98
CA ILE A 118 4.99 -4.60 -24.28
C ILE A 118 6.14 -5.03 -25.19
N ASP A 119 5.99 -4.78 -26.48
CA ASP A 119 7.01 -4.97 -27.51
C ASP A 119 7.96 -3.78 -27.64
N ALA A 120 8.95 -3.89 -28.56
CA ALA A 120 9.95 -2.86 -28.79
C ALA A 120 9.37 -1.56 -29.36
N ASP A 121 8.34 -1.65 -30.21
CA ASP A 121 7.72 -0.47 -30.82
C ASP A 121 6.94 0.33 -29.81
N LEU A 122 6.21 -0.35 -28.94
CA LEU A 122 5.45 0.29 -27.87
C LEU A 122 6.38 0.83 -26.78
N TRP A 123 7.50 0.15 -26.52
CA TRP A 123 8.55 0.62 -25.63
C TRP A 123 9.05 2.02 -26.01
N GLN A 124 9.31 2.31 -27.30
CA GLN A 124 9.77 3.62 -27.75
C GLN A 124 8.78 4.75 -27.42
N LYS A 125 7.50 4.45 -27.36
CA LYS A 125 6.43 5.39 -27.01
C LYS A 125 6.30 5.56 -25.51
N VAL A 126 6.30 4.44 -24.76
CA VAL A 126 6.11 4.40 -23.32
C VAL A 126 7.25 5.05 -22.55
N LYS A 127 8.50 4.83 -22.95
CA LYS A 127 9.68 5.46 -22.33
C LYS A 127 9.67 6.99 -22.40
N ASN A 128 9.02 7.54 -23.41
CA ASN A 128 8.83 8.98 -23.60
C ASN A 128 7.55 9.53 -22.92
N GLY A 129 6.81 8.71 -22.20
CA GLY A 129 5.62 9.12 -21.48
C GLY A 129 4.43 9.45 -22.38
N MET A 130 4.33 8.84 -23.56
CA MET A 130 3.22 9.08 -24.48
C MET A 130 1.89 8.61 -23.89
N ARG A 131 0.82 9.37 -24.17
CA ARG A 131 -0.54 8.93 -23.93
C ARG A 131 -0.94 7.95 -25.02
N LEU A 132 -1.48 6.81 -24.64
CA LEU A 132 -1.80 5.73 -25.56
C LEU A 132 -3.20 5.17 -25.24
N PRO A 133 -3.94 4.66 -26.26
CA PRO A 133 -5.20 4.01 -25.98
C PRO A 133 -4.96 2.72 -25.16
N PHE A 134 -5.90 2.35 -24.31
CA PHE A 134 -5.75 1.13 -23.50
C PHE A 134 -5.68 -0.14 -24.36
N SER A 135 -6.29 -0.12 -25.55
CA SER A 135 -6.17 -1.20 -26.54
C SER A 135 -4.74 -1.43 -27.04
N ALA A 136 -3.89 -0.40 -27.06
CA ALA A 136 -2.48 -0.55 -27.41
C ALA A 136 -1.71 -1.42 -26.40
N PHE A 137 -2.20 -1.50 -25.19
CA PHE A 137 -1.68 -2.36 -24.13
C PHE A 137 -2.35 -3.75 -24.08
N GLY A 138 -3.19 -4.09 -25.07
CA GLY A 138 -3.94 -5.34 -25.07
C GLY A 138 -5.03 -5.45 -24.00
N LEU A 139 -5.39 -4.34 -23.37
CA LEU A 139 -6.42 -4.35 -22.33
C LEU A 139 -7.81 -4.37 -22.96
N PRO A 140 -8.69 -5.30 -22.56
CA PRO A 140 -10.02 -5.47 -23.16
C PRO A 140 -10.99 -4.36 -22.77
N LYS A 141 -10.73 -3.69 -21.66
CA LYS A 141 -11.53 -2.57 -21.13
C LYS A 141 -10.65 -1.55 -20.45
N ARG A 142 -11.21 -0.37 -20.24
CA ARG A 142 -10.56 0.69 -19.46
C ARG A 142 -10.20 0.19 -18.05
N PRO A 143 -8.93 0.28 -17.64
CA PRO A 143 -8.53 -0.12 -16.30
C PRO A 143 -9.07 0.88 -15.24
N GLU A 144 -9.50 0.34 -14.12
CA GLU A 144 -9.92 1.13 -12.95
C GLU A 144 -8.73 1.46 -12.04
N GLU A 145 -7.73 0.58 -12.06
CA GLU A 145 -6.53 0.65 -11.23
C GLU A 145 -5.29 1.05 -12.03
N LEU A 146 -4.17 1.13 -11.33
CA LEU A 146 -2.86 1.37 -11.93
C LEU A 146 -2.41 0.13 -12.70
N VAL A 147 -1.74 0.36 -13.82
CA VAL A 147 -1.19 -0.67 -14.68
C VAL A 147 0.33 -0.50 -14.73
N ALA A 148 1.04 -1.56 -14.40
CA ALA A 148 2.50 -1.62 -14.50
C ALA A 148 2.88 -2.12 -15.88
N ILE A 149 3.68 -1.35 -16.60
CA ILE A 149 4.12 -1.65 -17.96
C ILE A 149 5.54 -2.19 -17.92
N PHE A 150 5.71 -3.38 -18.46
CA PHE A 150 6.98 -4.12 -18.50
C PHE A 150 7.51 -4.25 -19.93
N TYR A 151 8.81 -4.21 -20.07
CA TYR A 151 9.53 -4.60 -21.27
C TYR A 151 10.77 -5.39 -20.88
N ARG A 152 11.01 -6.57 -21.45
CA ARG A 152 12.13 -7.47 -21.10
C ARG A 152 12.22 -7.69 -19.57
N GLU A 153 11.10 -8.01 -18.94
CA GLU A 153 10.97 -8.27 -17.50
C GLU A 153 11.27 -7.07 -16.58
N GLN A 154 11.61 -5.91 -17.13
CA GLN A 154 11.86 -4.69 -16.37
C GLN A 154 10.63 -3.78 -16.36
N LEU A 155 10.32 -3.21 -15.20
CA LEU A 155 9.27 -2.20 -15.05
C LEU A 155 9.69 -0.90 -15.74
N ILE A 156 8.93 -0.48 -16.72
CA ILE A 156 9.20 0.71 -17.52
C ILE A 156 8.42 1.91 -17.03
N SER A 157 7.14 1.73 -16.80
CA SER A 157 6.25 2.83 -16.43
C SER A 157 5.02 2.33 -15.71
N ILE A 158 4.40 3.21 -14.94
CA ILE A 158 3.09 3.00 -14.34
C ILE A 158 2.10 3.91 -15.06
N TYR A 159 1.03 3.33 -15.55
CA TYR A 159 -0.05 4.02 -16.27
C TYR A 159 -1.34 3.99 -15.49
N LYS A 160 -2.22 4.93 -15.80
CA LYS A 160 -3.62 4.93 -15.35
C LYS A 160 -4.54 5.36 -16.49
N ALA A 161 -5.83 5.10 -16.34
CA ALA A 161 -6.85 5.66 -17.21
C ALA A 161 -6.76 7.20 -17.22
N HIS A 162 -6.94 7.80 -18.41
CA HIS A 162 -6.87 9.25 -18.56
C HIS A 162 -8.15 9.89 -18.00
N ASP A 163 -8.02 10.99 -17.25
CA ASP A 163 -9.17 11.60 -16.55
C ASP A 163 -10.21 12.21 -17.53
N LYS A 164 -9.77 12.68 -18.72
CA LYS A 164 -10.63 13.37 -19.70
C LYS A 164 -10.99 12.51 -20.93
N TYR A 165 -10.11 11.62 -21.37
CA TYR A 165 -10.27 10.83 -22.59
C TYR A 165 -10.56 9.37 -22.22
N GLN A 166 -11.75 8.90 -22.59
CA GLN A 166 -12.25 7.58 -22.14
C GLN A 166 -11.42 6.41 -22.65
N ASP A 167 -10.89 6.50 -23.87
CA ASP A 167 -10.14 5.41 -24.49
C ASP A 167 -8.63 5.48 -24.23
N MET A 168 -8.16 6.50 -23.51
CA MET A 168 -6.74 6.77 -23.34
C MET A 168 -6.25 6.43 -21.94
N MET A 169 -4.99 6.06 -21.89
CA MET A 169 -4.19 5.97 -20.67
C MET A 169 -3.09 7.03 -20.69
N LYS A 170 -2.66 7.44 -19.51
CA LYS A 170 -1.53 8.36 -19.33
C LYS A 170 -0.56 7.79 -18.31
N PRO A 171 0.75 8.10 -18.44
CA PRO A 171 1.72 7.73 -17.43
C PRO A 171 1.45 8.46 -16.11
N VAL A 172 1.55 7.73 -15.03
CA VAL A 172 1.66 8.26 -13.67
C VAL A 172 3.13 8.55 -13.36
N LYS A 173 3.99 7.60 -13.77
CA LYS A 173 5.44 7.71 -13.60
C LYS A 173 6.15 6.87 -14.67
N VAL A 174 7.10 7.47 -15.36
CA VAL A 174 8.11 6.74 -16.15
C VAL A 174 9.24 6.38 -15.19
N ILE A 175 9.59 5.11 -15.13
CA ILE A 175 10.59 4.54 -14.22
C ILE A 175 11.94 4.39 -14.93
N ARG A 176 11.92 3.81 -16.14
CA ARG A 176 13.13 3.60 -16.95
C ARG A 176 12.93 4.17 -18.35
N THR A 177 13.93 4.91 -18.80
CA THR A 177 14.05 5.43 -20.17
C THR A 177 15.09 4.68 -20.97
N GLU A 178 15.92 3.90 -20.28
CA GLU A 178 16.96 3.01 -20.81
C GLU A 178 16.80 1.65 -20.17
N ILE A 179 17.25 0.62 -20.84
CA ILE A 179 17.24 -0.76 -20.36
C ILE A 179 18.69 -1.20 -20.30
N GLY A 180 19.08 -1.68 -19.12
CA GLY A 180 20.36 -2.38 -18.98
C GLY A 180 20.34 -3.70 -19.76
N GLU A 181 21.49 -4.10 -20.24
CA GLU A 181 21.71 -5.41 -20.89
C GLU A 181 21.46 -6.56 -19.92
#